data_8d9673ac0c9d8137dc002534fbdf01df
#
_entry.id   8d9673ac0c9d8137dc002534fbdf01df
#
_cell.length_a   1.000
_cell.length_b   1.000
_cell.length_c   1.000
_cell.angle_alpha   90.00
_cell.angle_beta   90.00
_cell.angle_gamma   90.00
#
_symmetry.space_group_name_H-M   'P 1'
#
loop_
_entity.id
_entity.type
_entity.pdbx_description
1 polymer ?
#
loop_
_entity_poly.entity_id
_entity_poly.type
_entity_poly.pdbx_seq_one_letter_code
_entity_poly.pdbx_strand_id
1 'polypeptide(L)'
;VEQICDEAGYTRGAFYSNFESKDELCAAILHDRHDAVIAATRTTADAMPATFTSSSDAADAAVDRYLALQRVDARWPVVSAELRLHALRSQEFRPTYLSWHEEIREQVVQIFSLALEQRGLHLPVPVPQAIDLMEGVSEVASFSAKLRGMPADTETAANLKAMLAALLGVAG
;
A
#
# COMPACT_ATOMS: atom_id res chain seq x y z
N VAL A 1 -23.24 8.94 7.47
CA VAL A 1 -23.76 7.60 7.79
C VAL A 1 -24.89 7.22 6.84
N GLU A 2 -25.89 8.10 6.64
CA GLU A 2 -27.06 7.83 5.79
C GLU A 2 -26.66 7.35 4.39
N GLN A 3 -25.83 8.10 3.69
CA GLN A 3 -25.33 7.74 2.36
C GLN A 3 -24.56 6.40 2.36
N ILE A 4 -23.80 6.09 3.41
CA ILE A 4 -23.09 4.81 3.56
C ILE A 4 -24.09 3.65 3.67
N CYS A 5 -25.15 3.84 4.47
CA CYS A 5 -26.18 2.84 4.64
C CYS A 5 -26.95 2.60 3.33
N ASP A 6 -27.30 3.66 2.62
CA ASP A 6 -28.05 3.59 1.36
C ASP A 6 -27.24 2.83 0.29
N GLU A 7 -25.96 3.17 0.11
CA GLU A 7 -25.08 2.50 -0.84
C GLU A 7 -24.82 1.02 -0.47
N ALA A 8 -24.77 0.71 0.83
CA ALA A 8 -24.51 -0.65 1.30
C ALA A 8 -25.79 -1.50 1.42
N GLY A 9 -26.97 -0.92 1.21
CA GLY A 9 -28.25 -1.61 1.35
C GLY A 9 -28.61 -1.93 2.81
N TYR A 10 -28.07 -1.18 3.77
CA TYR A 10 -28.35 -1.35 5.21
C TYR A 10 -29.16 -0.21 5.78
N THR A 11 -29.84 -0.48 6.92
CA THR A 11 -30.53 0.57 7.66
C THR A 11 -29.57 1.31 8.60
N ARG A 12 -29.91 2.55 8.97
CA ARG A 12 -29.17 3.29 10.02
C ARG A 12 -29.14 2.55 11.35
N GLY A 13 -30.22 1.82 11.68
CA GLY A 13 -30.25 0.98 12.88
C GLY A 13 -29.22 -0.15 12.83
N ALA A 14 -29.06 -0.80 11.68
CA ALA A 14 -28.04 -1.82 11.48
C ALA A 14 -26.61 -1.23 11.56
N PHE A 15 -26.40 0.00 11.09
CA PHE A 15 -25.13 0.69 11.26
C PHE A 15 -24.83 0.90 12.75
N TYR A 16 -25.72 1.55 13.49
CA TYR A 16 -25.49 1.88 14.90
C TYR A 16 -25.52 0.69 15.86
N SER A 17 -25.98 -0.49 15.41
CA SER A 17 -25.80 -1.74 16.16
C SER A 17 -24.39 -2.31 16.08
N ASN A 18 -23.58 -1.88 15.10
CA ASN A 18 -22.23 -2.38 14.87
C ASN A 18 -21.14 -1.31 15.09
N PHE A 19 -21.46 -0.04 14.85
CA PHE A 19 -20.49 1.07 14.94
C PHE A 19 -21.13 2.26 15.65
N GLU A 20 -20.49 2.79 16.67
CA GLU A 20 -20.96 3.97 17.38
C GLU A 20 -20.81 5.26 16.53
N SER A 21 -19.86 5.28 15.62
CA SER A 21 -19.55 6.44 14.80
C SER A 21 -19.01 6.06 13.42
N LYS A 22 -18.93 7.06 12.51
CA LYS A 22 -18.23 6.92 11.24
C LYS A 22 -16.74 6.64 11.44
N ASP A 23 -16.14 7.24 12.46
CA ASP A 23 -14.70 7.07 12.77
C ASP A 23 -14.39 5.64 13.22
N GLU A 24 -15.32 5.00 13.97
CA GLU A 24 -15.20 3.59 14.31
C GLU A 24 -15.29 2.67 13.10
N LEU A 25 -16.21 2.92 12.17
CA LEU A 25 -16.21 2.21 10.88
C LEU A 25 -14.91 2.40 10.12
N CYS A 26 -14.38 3.64 10.05
CA CYS A 26 -13.11 3.91 9.41
C CYS A 26 -11.95 3.16 10.09
N ALA A 27 -11.93 3.10 11.41
CA ALA A 27 -10.93 2.34 12.16
C ALA A 27 -11.02 0.83 11.89
N ALA A 28 -12.23 0.27 11.78
CA ALA A 28 -12.45 -1.13 11.42
C ALA A 28 -11.93 -1.45 10.01
N ILE A 29 -12.16 -0.55 9.04
CA ILE A 29 -11.62 -0.69 7.67
C ILE A 29 -10.08 -0.69 7.69
N LEU A 30 -9.47 0.20 8.47
CA LEU A 30 -8.01 0.26 8.60
C LEU A 30 -7.45 -1.03 9.23
N HIS A 31 -8.12 -1.56 10.26
CA HIS A 31 -7.72 -2.80 10.92
C HIS A 31 -7.77 -4.01 9.98
N ASP A 32 -8.88 -4.19 9.26
CA ASP A 32 -9.02 -5.25 8.27
C ASP A 32 -7.95 -5.16 7.18
N ARG A 33 -7.65 -3.93 6.73
CA ARG A 33 -6.59 -3.68 5.75
C ARG A 33 -5.19 -3.97 6.27
N HIS A 34 -4.92 -3.69 7.55
CA HIS A 34 -3.63 -3.98 8.19
C HIS A 34 -3.23 -5.44 8.00
N ASP A 35 -4.08 -6.35 8.42
CA ASP A 35 -3.80 -7.79 8.36
C ASP A 35 -3.60 -8.28 6.92
N ALA A 36 -4.44 -7.80 5.99
CA ALA A 36 -4.32 -8.12 4.58
C ALA A 36 -3.00 -7.64 3.97
N VAL A 37 -2.57 -6.41 4.28
CA VAL A 37 -1.30 -5.85 3.78
C VAL A 37 -0.11 -6.62 4.32
N ILE A 38 -0.09 -6.90 5.63
CA ILE A 38 1.04 -7.61 6.26
C ILE A 38 1.15 -9.05 5.76
N ALA A 39 0.03 -9.77 5.65
CA ALA A 39 0.00 -11.13 5.10
C ALA A 39 0.51 -11.16 3.65
N ALA A 40 0.04 -10.24 2.82
CA ALA A 40 0.45 -10.11 1.44
C ALA A 40 1.94 -9.72 1.31
N THR A 41 2.43 -8.81 2.15
CA THR A 41 3.85 -8.40 2.18
C THR A 41 4.76 -9.60 2.54
N ARG A 42 4.40 -10.39 3.54
CA ARG A 42 5.14 -11.61 3.90
C ARG A 42 5.17 -12.60 2.76
N THR A 43 4.00 -12.91 2.16
CA THR A 43 3.93 -13.81 1.01
C THR A 43 4.82 -13.34 -0.14
N THR A 44 4.87 -12.04 -0.37
CA THR A 44 5.72 -11.42 -1.39
C THR A 44 7.21 -11.56 -1.06
N ALA A 45 7.61 -11.30 0.17
CA ALA A 45 8.98 -11.43 0.63
C ALA A 45 9.47 -12.90 0.58
N ASP A 46 8.64 -13.85 1.02
CA ASP A 46 8.94 -15.29 1.00
C ASP A 46 9.07 -15.82 -0.43
N ALA A 47 8.26 -15.31 -1.35
CA ALA A 47 8.31 -15.70 -2.76
C ALA A 47 9.47 -15.06 -3.55
N MET A 48 10.26 -14.17 -2.96
CA MET A 48 11.44 -13.59 -3.63
C MET A 48 12.47 -14.69 -3.92
N PRO A 49 13.06 -14.74 -5.15
CA PRO A 49 14.12 -15.68 -5.46
C PRO A 49 15.29 -15.59 -4.47
N ALA A 50 15.94 -16.71 -4.18
CA ALA A 50 17.11 -16.73 -3.31
C ALA A 50 18.32 -16.01 -3.93
N THR A 51 18.37 -15.97 -5.27
CA THR A 51 19.42 -15.30 -6.05
C THR A 51 18.82 -14.58 -7.23
N PHE A 52 19.45 -13.48 -7.63
CA PHE A 52 19.11 -12.71 -8.82
C PHE A 52 20.31 -12.71 -9.77
N THR A 53 20.04 -12.69 -11.07
CA THR A 53 21.10 -12.66 -12.10
C THR A 53 21.66 -11.25 -12.27
N SER A 54 20.84 -10.24 -11.94
CA SER A 54 21.24 -8.83 -11.98
C SER A 54 20.39 -8.00 -11.01
N SER A 55 20.86 -6.78 -10.73
CA SER A 55 20.07 -5.80 -9.95
C SER A 55 18.76 -5.42 -10.67
N SER A 56 18.76 -5.44 -12.00
CA SER A 56 17.54 -5.19 -12.79
C SER A 56 16.50 -6.29 -12.58
N ASP A 57 16.92 -7.57 -12.59
CA ASP A 57 16.01 -8.68 -12.33
C ASP A 57 15.41 -8.63 -10.92
N ALA A 58 16.21 -8.19 -9.94
CA ALA A 58 15.74 -7.98 -8.57
C ALA A 58 14.69 -6.86 -8.50
N ALA A 59 14.92 -5.74 -9.19
CA ALA A 59 14.00 -4.62 -9.26
C ALA A 59 12.69 -5.00 -9.96
N ASP A 60 12.78 -5.69 -11.10
CA ASP A 60 11.61 -6.16 -11.84
C ASP A 60 10.76 -7.11 -11.01
N ALA A 61 11.39 -8.08 -10.34
CA ALA A 61 10.70 -9.01 -9.46
C ALA A 61 10.03 -8.29 -8.25
N ALA A 62 10.67 -7.28 -7.68
CA ALA A 62 10.12 -6.50 -6.58
C ALA A 62 8.89 -5.70 -7.03
N VAL A 63 8.96 -5.04 -8.19
CA VAL A 63 7.83 -4.28 -8.76
C VAL A 63 6.66 -5.19 -9.10
N ASP A 64 6.88 -6.28 -9.79
CA ASP A 64 5.81 -7.21 -10.20
C ASP A 64 5.08 -7.77 -8.98
N ARG A 65 5.80 -8.04 -7.89
CA ARG A 65 5.22 -8.50 -6.63
C ARG A 65 4.48 -7.40 -5.87
N TYR A 66 5.07 -6.21 -5.81
CA TYR A 66 4.39 -5.06 -5.23
C TYR A 66 3.05 -4.78 -5.93
N LEU A 67 3.03 -4.83 -7.26
CA LEU A 67 1.80 -4.64 -8.03
C LEU A 67 0.79 -5.78 -7.81
N ALA A 68 1.25 -7.01 -7.61
CA ALA A 68 0.36 -8.12 -7.24
C ALA A 68 -0.37 -7.85 -5.92
N LEU A 69 0.28 -7.19 -4.94
CA LEU A 69 -0.36 -6.76 -3.70
C LEU A 69 -1.46 -5.71 -3.93
N GLN A 70 -1.23 -4.78 -4.88
CA GLN A 70 -2.19 -3.73 -5.19
C GLN A 70 -3.45 -4.25 -5.90
N ARG A 71 -3.36 -5.40 -6.59
CA ARG A 71 -4.49 -6.02 -7.31
C ARG A 71 -5.53 -6.65 -6.39
N VAL A 72 -5.20 -6.91 -5.13
CA VAL A 72 -6.11 -7.57 -4.17
C VAL A 72 -7.38 -6.75 -3.93
N ASP A 73 -7.30 -5.43 -4.02
CA ASP A 73 -8.49 -4.57 -3.92
C ASP A 73 -8.36 -3.33 -4.83
N ALA A 74 -9.02 -3.42 -5.98
CA ALA A 74 -9.06 -2.33 -6.97
C ALA A 74 -9.75 -1.05 -6.45
N ARG A 75 -10.48 -1.10 -5.33
CA ARG A 75 -11.14 0.06 -4.71
C ARG A 75 -10.25 0.76 -3.71
N TRP A 76 -9.22 0.06 -3.20
CA TRP A 76 -8.37 0.58 -2.12
C TRP A 76 -7.77 1.96 -2.40
N PRO A 77 -7.27 2.29 -3.61
CA PRO A 77 -6.74 3.64 -3.87
C PRO A 77 -7.73 4.78 -3.60
N VAL A 78 -9.02 4.54 -3.85
CA VAL A 78 -10.07 5.54 -3.56
C VAL A 78 -10.38 5.55 -2.06
N VAL A 79 -10.54 4.38 -1.45
CA VAL A 79 -10.83 4.26 -0.02
C VAL A 79 -9.70 4.88 0.81
N SER A 80 -8.43 4.60 0.50
CA SER A 80 -7.28 5.17 1.21
C SER A 80 -7.23 6.69 1.11
N ALA A 81 -7.55 7.25 -0.05
CA ALA A 81 -7.61 8.69 -0.23
C ALA A 81 -8.72 9.34 0.62
N GLU A 82 -9.91 8.74 0.64
CA GLU A 82 -11.02 9.23 1.47
C GLU A 82 -10.68 9.15 2.97
N LEU A 83 -10.05 8.06 3.42
CA LEU A 83 -9.62 7.91 4.81
C LEU A 83 -8.55 8.96 5.17
N ARG A 84 -7.60 9.23 4.28
CA ARG A 84 -6.57 10.26 4.45
C ARG A 84 -7.18 11.66 4.52
N LEU A 85 -8.10 11.99 3.61
CA LEU A 85 -8.82 13.25 3.63
C LEU A 85 -9.69 13.39 4.88
N HIS A 86 -10.29 12.29 5.35
CA HIS A 86 -11.04 12.28 6.59
C HIS A 86 -10.13 12.56 7.78
N ALA A 87 -8.96 11.90 7.88
CA ALA A 87 -7.97 12.16 8.93
C ALA A 87 -7.44 13.60 8.93
N LEU A 88 -7.31 14.23 7.75
CA LEU A 88 -6.94 15.64 7.66
C LEU A 88 -8.02 16.59 8.23
N ARG A 89 -9.30 16.21 8.15
CA ARG A 89 -10.44 17.01 8.58
C ARG A 89 -10.92 16.70 10.00
N SER A 90 -10.77 15.45 10.45
CA SER A 90 -11.17 14.99 11.80
C SER A 90 -9.98 14.98 12.75
N GLN A 91 -10.04 15.82 13.79
CA GLN A 91 -9.03 15.80 14.87
C GLN A 91 -9.12 14.52 15.73
N GLU A 92 -10.29 13.93 15.82
CA GLU A 92 -10.56 12.72 16.61
C GLU A 92 -10.04 11.46 15.89
N PHE A 93 -10.24 11.36 14.57
CA PHE A 93 -9.80 10.20 13.78
C PHE A 93 -8.31 10.25 13.41
N ARG A 94 -7.71 11.43 13.32
CA ARG A 94 -6.32 11.61 12.90
C ARG A 94 -5.31 10.74 13.65
N PRO A 95 -5.33 10.66 15.01
CA PRO A 95 -4.39 9.80 15.74
C PRO A 95 -4.51 8.33 15.36
N THR A 96 -5.72 7.83 15.18
CA THR A 96 -6.00 6.44 14.76
C THR A 96 -5.40 6.15 13.38
N TYR A 97 -5.59 7.07 12.43
CA TYR A 97 -5.02 6.92 11.08
C TYR A 97 -3.48 6.96 11.11
N LEU A 98 -2.88 7.87 11.85
CA LEU A 98 -1.42 7.99 11.95
C LEU A 98 -0.78 6.76 12.61
N SER A 99 -1.35 6.25 13.71
CA SER A 99 -0.88 5.03 14.37
C SER A 99 -0.93 3.84 13.42
N TRP A 100 -2.05 3.65 12.74
CA TRP A 100 -2.21 2.58 11.74
C TRP A 100 -1.17 2.68 10.61
N HIS A 101 -0.97 3.87 10.05
CA HIS A 101 -0.03 4.09 8.96
C HIS A 101 1.40 3.78 9.38
N GLU A 102 1.81 4.25 10.56
CA GLU A 102 3.17 4.01 11.08
C GLU A 102 3.39 2.52 11.42
N GLU A 103 2.42 1.86 12.05
CA GLU A 103 2.51 0.43 12.37
C GLU A 103 2.68 -0.44 11.11
N ILE A 104 1.90 -0.19 10.06
CA ILE A 104 2.07 -0.89 8.77
C ILE A 104 3.43 -0.60 8.18
N ARG A 105 3.82 0.67 8.13
CA ARG A 105 5.10 1.10 7.57
C ARG A 105 6.28 0.41 8.26
N GLU A 106 6.28 0.39 9.59
CA GLU A 106 7.32 -0.28 10.37
C GLU A 106 7.39 -1.79 10.07
N GLN A 107 6.25 -2.47 10.04
CA GLN A 107 6.21 -3.90 9.75
C GLN A 107 6.66 -4.21 8.31
N VAL A 108 6.23 -3.43 7.33
CA VAL A 108 6.66 -3.56 5.93
C VAL A 108 8.16 -3.37 5.80
N VAL A 109 8.71 -2.33 6.45
CA VAL A 109 10.16 -2.07 6.49
C VAL A 109 10.92 -3.26 7.10
N GLN A 110 10.45 -3.81 8.22
CA GLN A 110 11.08 -4.97 8.87
C GLN A 110 11.08 -6.20 7.97
N ILE A 111 9.95 -6.52 7.34
CA ILE A 111 9.81 -7.68 6.45
C ILE A 111 10.78 -7.55 5.25
N PHE A 112 10.80 -6.39 4.60
CA PHE A 112 11.68 -6.17 3.45
C PHE A 112 13.15 -6.10 3.85
N SER A 113 13.51 -5.46 4.97
CA SER A 113 14.88 -5.44 5.47
C SER A 113 15.43 -6.84 5.69
N LEU A 114 14.65 -7.69 6.36
CA LEU A 114 15.02 -9.08 6.60
C LEU A 114 15.15 -9.88 5.29
N ALA A 115 14.23 -9.69 4.35
CA ALA A 115 14.25 -10.37 3.07
C ALA A 115 15.46 -9.99 2.21
N LEU A 116 15.89 -8.73 2.25
CA LEU A 116 17.09 -8.23 1.56
C LEU A 116 18.36 -8.77 2.23
N GLU A 117 18.44 -8.70 3.56
CA GLU A 117 19.59 -9.19 4.34
C GLU A 117 19.86 -10.68 4.10
N GLN A 118 18.81 -11.52 4.13
CA GLN A 118 18.90 -12.96 3.87
C GLN A 118 19.46 -13.28 2.48
N ARG A 119 19.36 -12.35 1.54
CA ARG A 119 19.81 -12.51 0.15
C ARG A 119 21.10 -11.75 -0.15
N GLY A 120 21.68 -11.09 0.84
CA GLY A 120 22.88 -10.25 0.66
C GLY A 120 22.64 -9.06 -0.25
N LEU A 121 21.39 -8.59 -0.37
CA LEU A 121 21.03 -7.46 -1.22
C LEU A 121 21.09 -6.15 -0.42
N HIS A 122 21.67 -5.13 -1.04
CA HIS A 122 21.76 -3.79 -0.46
C HIS A 122 21.13 -2.78 -1.40
N LEU A 123 20.28 -1.91 -0.84
CA LEU A 123 19.77 -0.76 -1.57
C LEU A 123 20.72 0.44 -1.39
N PRO A 124 20.84 1.33 -2.38
CA PRO A 124 21.67 2.54 -2.28
C PRO A 124 21.05 3.61 -1.36
N VAL A 125 19.82 3.41 -0.94
CA VAL A 125 19.10 4.24 0.04
C VAL A 125 18.60 3.36 1.19
N PRO A 126 18.38 3.93 2.39
CA PRO A 126 17.77 3.18 3.50
C PRO A 126 16.43 2.55 3.10
N VAL A 127 16.17 1.31 3.57
CA VAL A 127 14.93 0.58 3.25
C VAL A 127 13.67 1.40 3.56
N PRO A 128 13.57 2.12 4.71
CA PRO A 128 12.42 2.97 4.96
C PRO A 128 12.19 4.02 3.86
N GLN A 129 13.24 4.66 3.40
CA GLN A 129 13.17 5.66 2.33
C GLN A 129 12.76 5.04 0.99
N ALA A 130 13.25 3.85 0.68
CA ALA A 130 12.83 3.13 -0.53
C ALA A 130 11.33 2.81 -0.50
N ILE A 131 10.80 2.37 0.64
CA ILE A 131 9.36 2.11 0.85
C ILE A 131 8.54 3.38 0.64
N ASP A 132 8.93 4.49 1.27
CA ASP A 132 8.24 5.78 1.15
C ASP A 132 8.19 6.27 -0.33
N LEU A 133 9.29 6.10 -1.07
CA LEU A 133 9.35 6.44 -2.49
C LEU A 133 8.45 5.53 -3.34
N MET A 134 8.45 4.22 -3.07
CA MET A 134 7.59 3.27 -3.79
C MET A 134 6.12 3.56 -3.53
N GLU A 135 5.74 3.84 -2.30
CA GLU A 135 4.38 4.21 -1.94
C GLU A 135 3.93 5.47 -2.68
N GLY A 136 4.73 6.54 -2.63
CA GLY A 136 4.40 7.81 -3.30
C GLY A 136 4.24 7.68 -4.81
N VAL A 137 5.16 6.97 -5.48
CA VAL A 137 5.08 6.74 -6.93
C VAL A 137 3.85 5.90 -7.28
N SER A 138 3.60 4.83 -6.52
CA SER A 138 2.46 3.94 -6.73
C SER A 138 1.13 4.67 -6.53
N GLU A 139 1.02 5.48 -5.49
CA GLU A 139 -0.19 6.24 -5.20
C GLU A 139 -0.54 7.20 -6.35
N VAL A 140 0.43 8.02 -6.77
CA VAL A 140 0.22 8.99 -7.85
C VAL A 140 -0.14 8.28 -9.16
N ALA A 141 0.56 7.21 -9.52
CA ALA A 141 0.30 6.46 -10.73
C ALA A 141 -1.09 5.78 -10.71
N SER A 142 -1.45 5.13 -9.59
CA SER A 142 -2.76 4.49 -9.42
C SER A 142 -3.91 5.49 -9.50
N PHE A 143 -3.74 6.66 -8.92
CA PHE A 143 -4.72 7.74 -8.98
C PHE A 143 -4.88 8.27 -10.41
N SER A 144 -3.76 8.56 -11.08
CA SER A 144 -3.76 9.05 -12.46
C SER A 144 -4.42 8.07 -13.41
N ALA A 145 -4.13 6.79 -13.28
CA ALA A 145 -4.73 5.74 -14.08
C ALA A 145 -6.26 5.66 -13.87
N LYS A 146 -6.72 5.68 -12.61
CA LYS A 146 -8.15 5.69 -12.30
C LYS A 146 -8.89 6.89 -12.87
N LEU A 147 -8.31 8.09 -12.75
CA LEU A 147 -8.90 9.31 -13.32
C LEU A 147 -9.04 9.24 -14.84
N ARG A 148 -8.13 8.53 -15.52
CA ARG A 148 -8.15 8.33 -16.99
C ARG A 148 -8.97 7.12 -17.41
N GLY A 149 -9.54 6.34 -16.49
CA GLY A 149 -10.25 5.09 -16.80
C GLY A 149 -9.35 3.99 -17.36
N MET A 150 -8.04 4.05 -17.05
CA MET A 150 -7.03 3.09 -17.50
C MET A 150 -6.73 2.04 -16.42
N PRO A 151 -6.26 0.84 -16.79
CA PRO A 151 -5.71 -0.11 -15.82
C PRO A 151 -4.52 0.53 -15.09
N ALA A 152 -4.55 0.55 -13.74
CA ALA A 152 -3.51 1.16 -12.93
C ALA A 152 -2.13 0.51 -13.10
N ASP A 153 -2.10 -0.78 -13.45
CA ASP A 153 -0.91 -1.62 -13.36
C ASP A 153 0.22 -1.23 -14.33
N THR A 154 -0.10 -0.82 -15.56
CA THR A 154 0.91 -0.58 -16.60
C THR A 154 1.74 0.67 -16.34
N GLU A 155 1.09 1.80 -16.02
CA GLU A 155 1.77 3.06 -15.75
C GLU A 155 2.51 2.99 -14.40
N THR A 156 1.89 2.38 -13.39
CA THR A 156 2.51 2.15 -12.07
C THR A 156 3.76 1.27 -12.19
N ALA A 157 3.68 0.16 -12.95
CA ALA A 157 4.83 -0.71 -13.20
C ALA A 157 5.99 0.04 -13.85
N ALA A 158 5.73 0.77 -14.93
CA ALA A 158 6.75 1.51 -15.65
C ALA A 158 7.45 2.55 -14.77
N ASN A 159 6.68 3.31 -13.99
CA ASN A 159 7.21 4.34 -13.11
C ASN A 159 8.02 3.74 -11.95
N LEU A 160 7.56 2.66 -11.32
CA LEU A 160 8.29 1.96 -10.27
C LEU A 160 9.58 1.33 -10.80
N LYS A 161 9.54 0.67 -11.96
CA LYS A 161 10.75 0.09 -12.59
C LYS A 161 11.77 1.16 -12.94
N ALA A 162 11.35 2.28 -13.52
CA ALA A 162 12.23 3.41 -13.80
C ALA A 162 12.85 4.00 -12.52
N MET A 163 12.07 4.16 -11.47
CA MET A 163 12.56 4.65 -10.19
C MET A 163 13.57 3.68 -9.56
N LEU A 164 13.26 2.38 -9.50
CA LEU A 164 14.17 1.39 -8.92
C LEU A 164 15.44 1.24 -9.76
N ALA A 165 15.36 1.27 -11.09
CA ALA A 165 16.54 1.26 -11.96
C ALA A 165 17.45 2.46 -11.67
N ALA A 166 16.88 3.66 -11.52
CA ALA A 166 17.63 4.86 -11.16
C ALA A 166 18.26 4.75 -9.75
N LEU A 167 17.55 4.22 -8.77
CA LEU A 167 18.03 4.02 -7.40
C LEU A 167 19.14 2.96 -7.35
N LEU A 168 19.06 1.90 -8.14
CA LEU A 168 20.05 0.82 -8.16
C LEU A 168 21.28 1.14 -9.03
N GLY A 169 21.30 2.32 -9.67
CA GLY A 169 22.40 2.72 -10.56
C GLY A 169 22.50 1.88 -11.83
N VAL A 170 21.43 1.18 -12.19
CA VAL A 170 21.33 0.43 -13.43
C VAL A 170 20.97 1.43 -14.53
N ALA A 171 22.00 2.07 -15.10
CA ALA A 171 21.84 2.80 -16.34
C ALA A 171 21.49 1.79 -17.44
N GLY A 172 20.35 2.01 -18.13
CA GLY A 172 19.95 1.24 -19.28
C GLY A 172 20.91 1.40 -20.46
#